data_953cafb39caccf62c6a5e79ced0a6ee4
#
_entry.id   953cafb39caccf62c6a5e79ced0a6ee4
#
_cell.length_a   1.000
_cell.length_b   1.000
_cell.length_c   1.000
_cell.angle_alpha   90.00
_cell.angle_beta   90.00
_cell.angle_gamma   90.00
#
_symmetry.space_group_name_H-M   'P 1'
#
loop_
_entity.id
_entity.type
_entity.pdbx_description
1 polymer ?
#
loop_
_entity_poly.entity_id
_entity_poly.type
_entity_poly.pdbx_seq_one_letter_code
_entity_poly.pdbx_strand_id
1 'polypeptide(L)'
;IHIEVPPNPFWASIGLTVTPLPVGSGTQYKSEVSLGYLNQSFQNAVMEGVRYGMEQGLYGWGVTDCQICFDYGVYYSPVSTPADFRFLAPVVLEQALKKAGTQLLEPYLSFTLFAPQEYLSRAYNDAPKYCAIIESTRLEKDEVIFKGEIPARCIGEYRNDLNFYTNGRSVCITELKGYQEKIG
;
A
#
# COMPACT_ATOMS: atom_id res chain seq x y z
N ILE A 1 -11.97 0.88 18.30
CA ILE A 1 -13.02 1.90 18.41
C ILE A 1 -14.35 1.17 18.51
N HIS A 2 -15.07 1.37 19.61
CA HIS A 2 -16.42 0.86 19.78
C HIS A 2 -17.40 1.90 19.29
N ILE A 3 -18.27 1.55 18.34
CA ILE A 3 -19.42 2.36 18.00
C ILE A 3 -20.63 1.68 18.65
N GLU A 4 -20.97 2.18 19.82
CA GLU A 4 -22.15 1.79 20.54
C GLU A 4 -23.16 2.94 20.46
N VAL A 5 -24.38 2.65 20.08
CA VAL A 5 -25.55 3.52 20.28
C VAL A 5 -25.74 4.68 19.29
N PRO A 6 -26.99 5.09 19.06
CA PRO A 6 -27.35 6.15 18.11
C PRO A 6 -26.46 7.40 18.20
N PRO A 7 -26.01 7.92 17.04
CA PRO A 7 -26.68 7.72 15.75
C PRO A 7 -26.21 6.52 14.90
N ASN A 8 -25.78 5.38 15.51
CA ASN A 8 -25.46 4.17 14.75
C ASN A 8 -26.76 3.59 14.14
N PRO A 9 -26.94 3.57 12.81
CA PRO A 9 -28.15 3.06 12.18
C PRO A 9 -28.23 1.52 12.14
N PHE A 10 -27.19 0.83 12.61
CA PHE A 10 -27.04 -0.62 12.54
C PHE A 10 -27.28 -1.29 13.89
N TRP A 11 -27.96 -2.44 13.86
CA TRP A 11 -28.15 -3.28 15.04
C TRP A 11 -26.92 -4.17 15.28
N ALA A 12 -25.77 -3.52 15.46
CA ALA A 12 -24.49 -4.18 15.72
C ALA A 12 -23.54 -3.25 16.47
N SER A 13 -22.62 -3.84 17.23
CA SER A 13 -21.45 -3.14 17.77
C SER A 13 -20.20 -3.90 17.35
N ILE A 14 -19.15 -3.18 16.91
CA ILE A 14 -17.89 -3.75 16.44
C ILE A 14 -16.72 -3.00 17.06
N GLY A 15 -15.72 -3.76 17.53
CA GLY A 15 -14.40 -3.25 17.89
C GLY A 15 -13.33 -3.82 16.96
N LEU A 16 -12.50 -2.93 16.44
CA LEU A 16 -11.36 -3.29 15.60
C LEU A 16 -10.08 -2.67 16.14
N THR A 17 -9.04 -3.49 16.25
CA THR A 17 -7.68 -3.04 16.54
C THR A 17 -6.83 -3.13 15.26
N VAL A 18 -6.17 -2.02 14.89
CA VAL A 18 -5.25 -1.94 13.77
C VAL A 18 -3.83 -1.92 14.31
N THR A 19 -3.00 -2.85 13.87
CA THR A 19 -1.59 -2.95 14.24
C THR A 19 -0.73 -2.86 12.98
N PRO A 20 0.23 -1.91 12.90
CA PRO A 20 1.13 -1.82 11.75
C PRO A 20 2.04 -3.05 11.69
N LEU A 21 2.37 -3.47 10.49
CA LEU A 21 3.32 -4.53 10.16
C LEU A 21 4.48 -3.95 9.34
N PRO A 22 5.62 -4.66 9.24
CA PRO A 22 6.71 -4.25 8.36
C PRO A 22 6.26 -4.09 6.91
N VAL A 23 6.91 -3.18 6.18
CA VAL A 23 6.64 -2.94 4.76
C VAL A 23 6.78 -4.24 3.96
N GLY A 24 5.80 -4.51 3.09
CA GLY A 24 5.74 -5.73 2.29
C GLY A 24 5.06 -6.92 2.98
N SER A 25 4.56 -6.76 4.22
CA SER A 25 3.84 -7.84 4.95
C SER A 25 2.43 -8.09 4.43
N GLY A 26 1.88 -7.13 3.67
CA GLY A 26 0.50 -7.18 3.22
C GLY A 26 -0.51 -6.98 4.35
N THR A 27 -1.75 -7.33 4.07
CA THR A 27 -2.87 -7.20 5.01
C THR A 27 -3.20 -8.52 5.66
N GLN A 28 -3.31 -8.52 6.99
CA GLN A 28 -3.73 -9.68 7.77
C GLN A 28 -5.02 -9.37 8.51
N TYR A 29 -5.92 -10.35 8.58
CA TYR A 29 -7.15 -10.28 9.36
C TYR A 29 -7.21 -11.44 10.34
N LYS A 30 -7.59 -11.16 11.59
CA LYS A 30 -7.91 -12.18 12.59
C LYS A 30 -9.15 -11.79 13.37
N SER A 31 -9.85 -12.79 13.92
CA SER A 31 -10.93 -12.59 14.88
C SER A 31 -10.53 -13.22 16.21
N GLU A 32 -10.72 -12.47 17.29
CA GLU A 32 -10.60 -12.94 18.67
C GLU A 32 -11.98 -13.12 19.33
N VAL A 33 -13.06 -12.79 18.60
CA VAL A 33 -14.42 -12.99 19.07
C VAL A 33 -14.81 -14.47 18.97
N SER A 34 -15.27 -15.03 20.06
CA SER A 34 -15.70 -16.44 20.13
C SER A 34 -16.91 -16.71 19.23
N LEU A 35 -16.85 -17.83 18.48
CA LEU A 35 -17.99 -18.32 17.68
C LEU A 35 -19.21 -18.69 18.51
N GLY A 36 -19.00 -19.05 19.76
CA GLY A 36 -20.11 -19.31 20.71
C GLY A 36 -20.85 -18.05 21.14
N TYR A 37 -20.18 -16.89 21.05
CA TYR A 37 -20.76 -15.60 21.37
C TYR A 37 -21.34 -14.89 20.14
N LEU A 38 -20.58 -14.84 19.05
CA LEU A 38 -20.99 -14.26 17.78
C LEU A 38 -20.85 -15.31 16.68
N ASN A 39 -21.95 -15.70 16.07
CA ASN A 39 -21.98 -16.79 15.10
C ASN A 39 -21.14 -16.47 13.83
N GLN A 40 -20.81 -17.53 13.08
CA GLN A 40 -19.95 -17.45 11.89
C GLN A 40 -20.49 -16.48 10.84
N SER A 41 -21.81 -16.38 10.67
CA SER A 41 -22.42 -15.51 9.66
C SER A 41 -22.12 -14.03 9.93
N PHE A 42 -22.21 -13.60 11.21
CA PHE A 42 -21.86 -12.25 11.61
C PHE A 42 -20.35 -11.99 11.48
N GLN A 43 -19.52 -12.95 11.89
CA GLN A 43 -18.06 -12.81 11.77
C GLN A 43 -17.60 -12.72 10.31
N ASN A 44 -18.19 -13.51 9.42
CA ASN A 44 -17.92 -13.41 7.97
C ASN A 44 -18.33 -12.04 7.42
N ALA A 45 -19.46 -11.51 7.86
CA ALA A 45 -19.93 -10.19 7.44
C ALA A 45 -18.97 -9.06 7.89
N VAL A 46 -18.41 -9.15 9.10
CA VAL A 46 -17.36 -8.22 9.56
C VAL A 46 -16.12 -8.33 8.67
N MET A 47 -15.65 -9.54 8.40
CA MET A 47 -14.48 -9.76 7.53
C MET A 47 -14.68 -9.19 6.12
N GLU A 48 -15.85 -9.38 5.53
CA GLU A 48 -16.20 -8.82 4.21
C GLU A 48 -16.20 -7.30 4.24
N GLY A 49 -16.80 -6.68 5.26
CA GLY A 49 -16.82 -5.23 5.42
C GLY A 49 -15.42 -4.64 5.67
N VAL A 50 -14.59 -5.30 6.48
CA VAL A 50 -13.19 -4.91 6.69
C VAL A 50 -12.41 -4.97 5.36
N ARG A 51 -12.54 -6.05 4.58
CA ARG A 51 -11.89 -6.19 3.28
C ARG A 51 -12.27 -5.04 2.35
N TYR A 52 -13.56 -4.74 2.24
CA TYR A 52 -14.03 -3.61 1.44
C TYR A 52 -13.42 -2.28 1.90
N GLY A 53 -13.43 -2.01 3.22
CA GLY A 53 -12.84 -0.80 3.78
C GLY A 53 -11.34 -0.67 3.56
N MET A 54 -10.61 -1.80 3.58
CA MET A 54 -9.16 -1.84 3.29
C MET A 54 -8.85 -1.52 1.83
N GLU A 55 -9.72 -1.91 0.89
CA GLU A 55 -9.56 -1.58 -0.53
C GLU A 55 -9.75 -0.07 -0.80
N GLN A 56 -10.61 0.59 -0.02
CA GLN A 56 -10.90 2.02 -0.17
C GLN A 56 -9.95 2.92 0.64
N GLY A 57 -9.49 2.46 1.81
CA GLY A 57 -8.67 3.24 2.73
C GLY A 57 -9.30 4.59 3.09
N LEU A 58 -8.45 5.54 3.55
CA LEU A 58 -8.91 6.89 3.89
C LEU A 58 -9.03 7.82 2.67
N TYR A 59 -8.34 7.50 1.58
CA TYR A 59 -8.16 8.40 0.43
C TYR A 59 -8.48 7.74 -0.90
N GLY A 60 -9.22 6.64 -0.90
CA GLY A 60 -9.53 5.87 -2.11
C GLY A 60 -8.39 4.95 -2.58
N TRP A 61 -7.37 4.73 -1.75
CA TRP A 61 -6.25 3.83 -2.03
C TRP A 61 -6.23 2.68 -1.03
N GLY A 62 -5.91 1.49 -1.51
CA GLY A 62 -5.82 0.31 -0.67
C GLY A 62 -4.82 0.47 0.47
N VAL A 63 -5.19 -0.01 1.65
CA VAL A 63 -4.33 -0.05 2.84
C VAL A 63 -3.60 -1.38 2.88
N THR A 64 -2.32 -1.36 3.20
CA THR A 64 -1.47 -2.55 3.31
C THR A 64 -0.60 -2.49 4.56
N ASP A 65 0.16 -3.55 4.79
CA ASP A 65 1.16 -3.66 5.86
C ASP A 65 0.60 -3.41 7.26
N CYS A 66 -0.58 -3.99 7.50
CA CYS A 66 -1.21 -3.97 8.82
C CYS A 66 -2.01 -5.24 9.10
N GLN A 67 -2.18 -5.51 10.39
CA GLN A 67 -3.09 -6.52 10.89
C GLN A 67 -4.35 -5.85 11.44
N ILE A 68 -5.50 -6.34 11.01
CA ILE A 68 -6.80 -5.96 11.56
C ILE A 68 -7.28 -7.08 12.47
N CYS A 69 -7.48 -6.78 13.73
CA CYS A 69 -8.05 -7.70 14.71
C CYS A 69 -9.50 -7.31 15.02
N PHE A 70 -10.43 -8.23 14.80
CA PHE A 70 -11.80 -8.12 15.29
C PHE A 70 -11.83 -8.65 16.72
N ASP A 71 -11.82 -7.76 17.69
CA ASP A 71 -11.66 -8.07 19.12
C ASP A 71 -12.94 -7.90 19.94
N TYR A 72 -13.95 -7.23 19.39
CA TYR A 72 -15.22 -7.01 20.07
C TYR A 72 -16.39 -7.00 19.08
N GLY A 73 -17.48 -7.69 19.43
CA GLY A 73 -18.72 -7.69 18.67
C GLY A 73 -19.93 -7.96 19.54
N VAL A 74 -21.01 -7.22 19.34
CA VAL A 74 -22.30 -7.44 20.02
C VAL A 74 -23.41 -7.49 18.98
N TYR A 75 -24.28 -8.45 19.11
CA TYR A 75 -25.53 -8.54 18.35
C TYR A 75 -26.74 -8.34 19.27
N TYR A 76 -27.84 -7.90 18.69
CA TYR A 76 -29.10 -7.61 19.39
C TYR A 76 -30.19 -8.53 18.86
N SER A 77 -30.51 -9.56 19.64
CA SER A 77 -31.56 -10.52 19.29
C SER A 77 -32.96 -9.93 19.45
N PRO A 78 -33.89 -10.12 18.51
CA PRO A 78 -33.75 -10.88 17.25
C PRO A 78 -33.45 -9.99 16.02
N VAL A 79 -33.06 -8.74 16.20
CA VAL A 79 -33.07 -7.70 15.14
C VAL A 79 -31.77 -7.64 14.32
N SER A 80 -30.63 -8.05 14.88
CA SER A 80 -29.35 -8.01 14.16
C SER A 80 -29.34 -8.93 12.94
N THR A 81 -28.82 -8.42 11.85
CA THR A 81 -28.60 -9.16 10.61
C THR A 81 -27.13 -9.13 10.21
N PRO A 82 -26.63 -10.05 9.35
CA PRO A 82 -25.27 -9.96 8.82
C PRO A 82 -24.99 -8.65 8.07
N ALA A 83 -26.01 -8.03 7.48
CA ALA A 83 -25.89 -6.75 6.79
C ALA A 83 -25.48 -5.63 7.74
N ASP A 84 -26.00 -5.63 8.98
CA ASP A 84 -25.62 -4.62 9.98
C ASP A 84 -24.11 -4.65 10.25
N PHE A 85 -23.53 -5.83 10.40
CA PHE A 85 -22.11 -6.00 10.62
C PHE A 85 -21.29 -5.64 9.38
N ARG A 86 -21.74 -6.06 8.17
CA ARG A 86 -21.05 -5.80 6.92
C ARG A 86 -20.92 -4.30 6.64
N PHE A 87 -21.97 -3.53 6.88
CA PHE A 87 -21.98 -2.09 6.62
C PHE A 87 -21.36 -1.26 7.75
N LEU A 88 -21.40 -1.74 8.98
CA LEU A 88 -20.77 -1.06 10.12
C LEU A 88 -19.23 -1.25 10.09
N ALA A 89 -18.73 -2.40 9.68
CA ALA A 89 -17.29 -2.72 9.73
C ALA A 89 -16.40 -1.71 8.99
N PRO A 90 -16.70 -1.25 7.76
CA PRO A 90 -15.89 -0.23 7.09
C PRO A 90 -15.90 1.11 7.82
N VAL A 91 -17.01 1.49 8.47
CA VAL A 91 -17.11 2.75 9.24
C VAL A 91 -16.19 2.70 10.47
N VAL A 92 -16.20 1.58 11.20
CA VAL A 92 -15.32 1.39 12.36
C VAL A 92 -13.86 1.34 11.92
N LEU A 93 -13.56 0.65 10.81
CA LEU A 93 -12.23 0.59 10.25
C LEU A 93 -11.71 1.98 9.85
N GLU A 94 -12.52 2.79 9.18
CA GLU A 94 -12.15 4.16 8.81
C GLU A 94 -11.75 4.99 10.03
N GLN A 95 -12.52 4.89 11.12
CA GLN A 95 -12.19 5.59 12.37
C GLN A 95 -10.92 5.05 13.02
N ALA A 96 -10.71 3.73 12.99
CA ALA A 96 -9.49 3.11 13.50
C ALA A 96 -8.26 3.56 12.70
N LEU A 97 -8.35 3.61 11.36
CA LEU A 97 -7.28 4.10 10.49
C LEU A 97 -7.00 5.60 10.71
N LYS A 98 -8.03 6.43 10.87
CA LYS A 98 -7.86 7.85 11.21
C LYS A 98 -7.13 8.05 12.54
N LYS A 99 -7.43 7.22 13.54
CA LYS A 99 -6.80 7.28 14.86
C LYS A 99 -5.36 6.75 14.83
N ALA A 100 -5.09 5.70 14.07
CA ALA A 100 -3.75 5.12 13.93
C ALA A 100 -2.82 6.01 13.10
N GLY A 101 -3.39 6.77 12.15
CA GLY A 101 -2.66 7.42 11.08
C GLY A 101 -2.34 6.44 9.95
N THR A 102 -2.20 6.96 8.76
CA THR A 102 -1.75 6.20 7.59
C THR A 102 -0.66 6.99 6.87
N GLN A 103 0.31 6.29 6.30
CA GLN A 103 1.38 6.87 5.51
C GLN A 103 1.21 6.52 4.05
N LEU A 104 1.44 7.51 3.18
CA LEU A 104 1.38 7.28 1.75
C LEU A 104 2.62 6.51 1.29
N LEU A 105 2.38 5.40 0.61
CA LEU A 105 3.42 4.65 -0.09
C LEU A 105 3.39 4.99 -1.58
N GLU A 106 4.57 5.05 -2.19
CA GLU A 106 4.70 5.15 -3.63
C GLU A 106 5.41 3.93 -4.22
N PRO A 107 5.07 3.51 -5.45
CA PRO A 107 5.75 2.39 -6.09
C PRO A 107 7.19 2.78 -6.47
N TYR A 108 8.13 1.88 -6.17
CA TYR A 108 9.52 1.95 -6.59
C TYR A 108 9.81 0.89 -7.62
N LEU A 109 10.55 1.28 -8.64
CA LEU A 109 10.99 0.40 -9.71
C LEU A 109 12.48 0.11 -9.55
N SER A 110 12.88 -1.14 -9.71
CA SER A 110 14.25 -1.45 -10.07
C SER A 110 14.45 -1.11 -11.54
N PHE A 111 15.59 -0.52 -11.88
CA PHE A 111 15.92 -0.25 -13.28
C PHE A 111 17.28 -0.81 -13.65
N THR A 112 17.41 -1.18 -14.93
CA THR A 112 18.68 -1.46 -15.58
C THR A 112 18.77 -0.53 -16.79
N LEU A 113 19.75 0.37 -16.77
CA LEU A 113 20.00 1.33 -17.83
C LEU A 113 21.26 0.93 -18.60
N PHE A 114 21.14 0.81 -19.91
CA PHE A 114 22.24 0.65 -20.86
C PHE A 114 22.42 1.97 -21.60
N ALA A 115 23.64 2.50 -21.62
CA ALA A 115 23.97 3.72 -22.35
C ALA A 115 25.40 3.67 -22.88
N PRO A 116 25.73 4.41 -23.96
CA PRO A 116 27.12 4.52 -24.42
C PRO A 116 28.01 5.10 -23.31
N GLN A 117 29.24 4.58 -23.20
CA GLN A 117 30.20 4.94 -22.16
C GLN A 117 30.48 6.45 -22.08
N GLU A 118 30.40 7.15 -23.21
CA GLU A 118 30.60 8.61 -23.27
C GLU A 118 29.61 9.41 -22.41
N TYR A 119 28.44 8.83 -22.13
CA TYR A 119 27.41 9.46 -21.27
C TYR A 119 27.43 9.03 -19.81
N LEU A 120 28.39 8.20 -19.39
CA LEU A 120 28.50 7.68 -18.04
C LEU A 120 28.38 8.77 -16.97
N SER A 121 29.22 9.81 -17.07
CA SER A 121 29.27 10.88 -16.06
C SER A 121 27.96 11.67 -16.02
N ARG A 122 27.35 11.93 -17.17
CA ARG A 122 26.10 12.67 -17.23
C ARG A 122 24.95 11.85 -16.68
N ALA A 123 24.79 10.60 -17.09
CA ALA A 123 23.74 9.71 -16.60
C ALA A 123 23.83 9.50 -15.09
N TYR A 124 25.05 9.35 -14.55
CA TYR A 124 25.28 9.21 -13.12
C TYR A 124 24.90 10.47 -12.35
N ASN A 125 25.36 11.66 -12.83
CA ASN A 125 25.11 12.93 -12.15
C ASN A 125 23.65 13.41 -12.25
N ASP A 126 22.94 12.99 -13.29
CA ASP A 126 21.54 13.36 -13.46
C ASP A 126 20.58 12.46 -12.65
N ALA A 127 20.97 11.24 -12.29
CA ALA A 127 20.13 10.29 -11.54
C ALA A 127 19.48 10.90 -10.28
N PRO A 128 20.19 11.64 -9.41
CA PRO A 128 19.57 12.25 -8.21
C PRO A 128 18.46 13.26 -8.51
N LYS A 129 18.45 13.91 -9.67
CA LYS A 129 17.38 14.86 -10.06
C LYS A 129 16.02 14.15 -10.15
N TYR A 130 16.04 12.85 -10.47
CA TYR A 130 14.87 11.98 -10.61
C TYR A 130 14.68 11.08 -9.39
N CYS A 131 15.31 11.40 -8.28
CA CYS A 131 15.31 10.57 -7.07
C CYS A 131 15.79 9.12 -7.35
N ALA A 132 16.56 8.90 -8.40
CA ALA A 132 17.12 7.60 -8.71
C ALA A 132 18.35 7.31 -7.86
N ILE A 133 18.43 6.10 -7.33
CA ILE A 133 19.57 5.59 -6.55
C ILE A 133 20.30 4.56 -7.40
N ILE A 134 21.55 4.84 -7.74
CA ILE A 134 22.39 3.89 -8.48
C ILE A 134 23.07 2.97 -7.49
N GLU A 135 22.75 1.68 -7.54
CA GLU A 135 23.31 0.65 -6.66
C GLU A 135 24.60 0.05 -7.23
N SER A 136 24.68 -0.07 -8.54
CA SER A 136 25.86 -0.61 -9.22
C SER A 136 26.08 0.00 -10.61
N THR A 137 27.34 0.07 -10.99
CA THR A 137 27.79 0.52 -12.30
C THR A 137 28.76 -0.49 -12.87
N ARG A 138 28.56 -0.92 -14.11
CA ARG A 138 29.42 -1.85 -14.83
C ARG A 138 29.75 -1.29 -16.20
N LEU A 139 31.01 -1.46 -16.60
CA LEU A 139 31.47 -1.10 -17.95
C LEU A 139 31.65 -2.39 -18.77
N GLU A 140 31.01 -2.44 -19.92
CA GLU A 140 31.16 -3.55 -20.88
C GLU A 140 31.46 -2.98 -22.27
N LYS A 141 32.71 -3.15 -22.72
CA LYS A 141 33.21 -2.59 -23.99
C LYS A 141 32.95 -1.07 -24.07
N ASP A 142 32.04 -0.65 -24.98
CA ASP A 142 31.68 0.74 -25.19
C ASP A 142 30.38 1.18 -24.50
N GLU A 143 29.82 0.33 -23.64
CA GLU A 143 28.58 0.58 -22.93
C GLU A 143 28.79 0.63 -21.42
N VAL A 144 27.99 1.44 -20.76
CA VAL A 144 27.82 1.44 -19.30
C VAL A 144 26.47 0.86 -18.94
N ILE A 145 26.46 0.03 -17.92
CA ILE A 145 25.26 -0.57 -17.36
C ILE A 145 25.10 -0.06 -15.92
N PHE A 146 24.02 0.68 -15.68
CA PHE A 146 23.61 1.08 -14.33
C PHE A 146 22.47 0.19 -13.87
N LYS A 147 22.53 -0.22 -12.61
CA LYS A 147 21.39 -0.82 -11.91
C LYS A 147 21.08 0.00 -10.67
N GLY A 148 19.81 0.16 -10.39
CA GLY A 148 19.36 0.94 -9.24
C GLY A 148 17.86 0.95 -9.08
N GLU A 149 17.40 1.91 -8.30
CA GLU A 149 16.00 2.10 -7.97
C GLU A 149 15.56 3.52 -8.28
N ILE A 150 14.29 3.67 -8.66
CA ILE A 150 13.70 4.95 -8.98
C ILE A 150 12.20 4.95 -8.61
N PRO A 151 11.66 6.05 -8.04
CA PRO A 151 10.22 6.18 -7.89
C PRO A 151 9.51 6.10 -9.24
N ALA A 152 8.40 5.36 -9.30
CA ALA A 152 7.66 5.19 -10.56
C ALA A 152 7.21 6.52 -11.18
N ARG A 153 6.95 7.55 -10.34
CA ARG A 153 6.58 8.90 -10.81
C ARG A 153 7.68 9.59 -11.61
N CYS A 154 8.95 9.26 -11.39
CA CYS A 154 10.10 9.94 -11.99
C CYS A 154 10.66 9.24 -13.24
N ILE A 155 10.32 7.97 -13.47
CA ILE A 155 10.94 7.17 -14.55
C ILE A 155 10.68 7.72 -15.95
N GLY A 156 9.48 8.30 -16.17
CA GLY A 156 9.12 8.86 -17.48
C GLY A 156 10.01 10.02 -17.88
N GLU A 157 10.22 10.97 -16.98
CA GLU A 157 11.09 12.13 -17.22
C GLU A 157 12.56 11.71 -17.37
N TYR A 158 13.03 10.79 -16.52
CA TYR A 158 14.39 10.26 -16.60
C TYR A 158 14.65 9.58 -17.94
N ARG A 159 13.74 8.75 -18.44
CA ARG A 159 13.84 8.12 -19.76
C ARG A 159 13.85 9.13 -20.90
N ASN A 160 13.01 10.16 -20.82
CA ASN A 160 12.93 11.20 -21.85
C ASN A 160 14.26 11.95 -21.95
N ASP A 161 14.83 12.36 -20.83
CA ASP A 161 16.13 13.06 -20.82
C ASP A 161 17.27 12.18 -21.30
N LEU A 162 17.30 10.90 -20.85
CA LEU A 162 18.26 9.92 -21.35
C LEU A 162 18.19 9.79 -22.88
N ASN A 163 17.01 9.59 -23.43
CA ASN A 163 16.80 9.44 -24.84
C ASN A 163 17.20 10.71 -25.63
N PHE A 164 16.92 11.88 -25.07
CA PHE A 164 17.26 13.16 -25.68
C PHE A 164 18.78 13.32 -25.89
N TYR A 165 19.57 13.22 -24.81
CA TYR A 165 21.00 13.47 -24.94
C TYR A 165 21.82 12.29 -25.48
N THR A 166 21.28 11.06 -25.42
CA THR A 166 21.91 9.89 -26.04
C THR A 166 21.49 9.70 -27.48
N ASN A 167 20.61 10.57 -28.02
CA ASN A 167 20.01 10.42 -29.35
C ASN A 167 19.34 9.04 -29.54
N GLY A 168 18.62 8.58 -28.53
CA GLY A 168 17.91 7.29 -28.53
C GLY A 168 18.81 6.05 -28.39
N ARG A 169 20.09 6.22 -28.05
CA ARG A 169 21.03 5.10 -27.85
C ARG A 169 21.02 4.51 -26.45
N SER A 170 20.08 4.92 -25.59
CA SER A 170 19.90 4.35 -24.25
C SER A 170 18.72 3.39 -24.19
N VAL A 171 18.83 2.34 -23.36
CA VAL A 171 17.75 1.41 -23.07
C VAL A 171 17.59 1.33 -21.55
N CYS A 172 16.39 1.58 -21.07
CA CYS A 172 16.08 1.50 -19.65
C CYS A 172 14.96 0.47 -19.41
N ILE A 173 15.30 -0.65 -18.82
CA ILE A 173 14.38 -1.73 -18.42
C ILE A 173 14.00 -1.52 -16.97
N THR A 174 12.71 -1.68 -16.64
CA THR A 174 12.20 -1.49 -15.28
C THR A 174 11.28 -2.61 -14.85
N GLU A 175 11.34 -2.95 -13.57
CA GLU A 175 10.45 -3.91 -12.91
C GLU A 175 9.95 -3.32 -11.59
N LEU A 176 8.71 -3.65 -11.17
CA LEU A 176 8.21 -3.23 -9.88
C LEU A 176 9.02 -3.92 -8.77
N LYS A 177 9.69 -3.13 -7.94
CA LYS A 177 10.43 -3.64 -6.77
C LYS A 177 9.54 -3.76 -5.53
N GLY A 178 8.61 -2.83 -5.36
CA GLY A 178 7.71 -2.75 -4.21
C GLY A 178 7.23 -1.34 -3.97
N TYR A 179 6.80 -1.09 -2.75
CA TYR A 179 6.29 0.21 -2.31
C TYR A 179 7.16 0.72 -1.17
N GLN A 180 7.44 2.00 -1.16
CA GLN A 180 8.21 2.67 -0.10
C GLN A 180 7.48 3.95 0.32
N GLU A 181 7.83 4.48 1.49
CA GLU A 181 7.30 5.76 1.95
C GLU A 181 7.60 6.86 0.93
N LYS A 182 6.58 7.63 0.58
CA LYS A 182 6.77 8.79 -0.28
C LYS A 182 7.57 9.84 0.49
N ILE A 183 8.80 10.04 0.08
CA ILE A 183 9.65 11.15 0.53
C ILE A 183 9.24 12.38 -0.28
N GLY A 184 8.78 13.42 0.41
CA GLY A 184 8.13 14.63 -0.10
C GLY A 184 8.83 15.36 -1.23
#